data_6b9ce0a3ce070e5f68df21efa00d79eb
#
_entry.id   6b9ce0a3ce070e5f68df21efa00d79eb
#
_cell.length_a   1.000
_cell.length_b   1.000
_cell.length_c   1.000
_cell.angle_alpha   90.00
_cell.angle_beta   90.00
_cell.angle_gamma   90.00
#
_symmetry.space_group_name_H-M   'P 1'
#
loop_
_entity.id
_entity.type
_entity.pdbx_description
1 polymer ?
#
loop_
_entity_poly.entity_id
_entity_poly.type
_entity_poly.pdbx_seq_one_letter_code
_entity_poly.pdbx_strand_id
1 'polypeptide(L)'
;MDKSVSKDAPPPFAPAEYAARLQRLQGAIGAAGMEAVLLTTEAPFRYWAGFQTETWASPTRPRFLIVPRRGDPVAVVPTSNKPVMAAGPVRDIRAWQAPQPEDEGVSVLVDALRERTGGAGVVGVEMGPETRLGMPLADFFALRDRVAPISFADAGPLLAAARRVKSPAEVARIRHVAQIVSTAFEALPGKVAGGMSERDIARRLQADILMGGADKVQFMAVESGPAGYDRNITFASDRVLGAGDLLFIDTGSTYDGYWCDFDRHVGFGRLPDEVHRAYALVHRATDAGIAAVRPGLAMRDVWRAMAAVLEESGSVGSVVGRMGHGLVLLVTEPPSMSATDETVLEPGMVITIEPSIAYGTDDGRGGRAGKIMLHEENVVVTGDGCELLSRRAPPAIPMVA
;
A
#
# COMPACT_ATOMS: atom_id res chain seq x y z
N MET A 1 -5.45 22.84 -24.88
CA MET A 1 -5.07 21.73 -23.99
C MET A 1 -3.73 22.11 -23.36
N ASP A 2 -3.78 22.66 -22.17
CA ASP A 2 -2.60 23.13 -21.45
C ASP A 2 -1.83 21.90 -20.93
N LYS A 3 -0.57 21.76 -21.36
CA LYS A 3 0.32 20.69 -20.91
C LYS A 3 0.90 21.02 -19.52
N SER A 4 0.04 21.23 -18.53
CA SER A 4 0.48 21.33 -17.15
C SER A 4 0.44 19.96 -16.43
N VAL A 5 0.89 18.89 -17.08
CA VAL A 5 1.28 17.69 -16.36
C VAL A 5 2.50 18.06 -15.54
N SER A 6 2.20 18.37 -14.29
CA SER A 6 3.07 18.49 -13.14
C SER A 6 4.56 18.76 -13.45
N LYS A 7 4.94 20.06 -13.44
CA LYS A 7 6.37 20.47 -13.36
C LYS A 7 7.09 19.90 -12.15
N ASP A 8 6.36 19.26 -11.23
CA ASP A 8 6.82 18.78 -9.93
C ASP A 8 6.87 17.24 -9.82
N ALA A 9 6.70 16.51 -10.94
CA ALA A 9 6.80 15.06 -10.92
C ALA A 9 8.24 14.61 -10.55
N PRO A 10 8.41 13.66 -9.62
CA PRO A 10 9.71 13.14 -9.26
C PRO A 10 10.45 12.58 -10.48
N PRO A 11 11.76 12.85 -10.63
CA PRO A 11 12.54 12.29 -11.71
C PRO A 11 12.66 10.76 -11.59
N PRO A 12 12.98 10.04 -12.67
CA PRO A 12 13.30 8.61 -12.61
C PRO A 12 14.38 8.32 -11.56
N PHE A 13 14.31 7.11 -10.96
CA PHE A 13 15.34 6.70 -10.01
C PHE A 13 16.73 6.66 -10.67
N ALA A 14 17.72 7.24 -10.00
CA ALA A 14 19.09 7.14 -10.43
C ALA A 14 19.61 5.69 -10.34
N PRO A 15 20.54 5.25 -11.20
CA PRO A 15 21.13 3.91 -11.10
C PRO A 15 21.72 3.58 -9.71
N ALA A 16 22.25 4.60 -9.02
CA ALA A 16 22.79 4.45 -7.66
C ALA A 16 21.72 4.02 -6.64
N GLU A 17 20.46 4.40 -6.83
CA GLU A 17 19.36 3.97 -5.97
C GLU A 17 19.16 2.45 -6.03
N TYR A 18 19.12 1.88 -7.24
CA TYR A 18 18.99 0.43 -7.42
C TYR A 18 20.21 -0.32 -6.88
N ALA A 19 21.42 0.23 -7.06
CA ALA A 19 22.63 -0.35 -6.52
C ALA A 19 22.60 -0.39 -4.98
N ALA A 20 22.17 0.70 -4.34
CA ALA A 20 22.03 0.75 -2.88
C ALA A 20 20.97 -0.23 -2.35
N ARG A 21 19.81 -0.35 -3.05
CA ARG A 21 18.76 -1.33 -2.71
C ARG A 21 19.28 -2.76 -2.82
N LEU A 22 20.01 -3.06 -3.89
CA LEU A 22 20.62 -4.38 -4.12
C LEU A 22 21.61 -4.72 -3.02
N GLN A 23 22.51 -3.79 -2.68
CA GLN A 23 23.52 -3.99 -1.64
C GLN A 23 22.88 -4.26 -0.27
N ARG A 24 21.84 -3.51 0.10
CA ARG A 24 21.10 -3.75 1.36
C ARG A 24 20.47 -5.15 1.37
N LEU A 25 19.82 -5.54 0.26
CA LEU A 25 19.21 -6.87 0.18
C LEU A 25 20.24 -7.98 0.26
N GLN A 26 21.35 -7.87 -0.45
CA GLN A 26 22.43 -8.87 -0.43
C GLN A 26 23.07 -9.00 0.97
N GLY A 27 23.22 -7.88 1.68
CA GLY A 27 23.65 -7.90 3.08
C GLY A 27 22.67 -8.65 3.99
N ALA A 28 21.36 -8.41 3.81
CA ALA A 28 20.30 -9.08 4.57
C ALA A 28 20.22 -10.59 4.23
N ILE A 29 20.33 -10.96 2.95
CA ILE A 29 20.41 -12.37 2.50
C ILE A 29 21.57 -13.09 3.20
N GLY A 30 22.76 -12.46 3.22
CA GLY A 30 23.93 -13.03 3.86
C GLY A 30 23.77 -13.17 5.38
N ALA A 31 23.20 -12.16 6.05
CA ALA A 31 22.92 -12.20 7.48
C ALA A 31 21.90 -13.29 7.86
N ALA A 32 20.94 -13.58 6.97
CA ALA A 32 19.95 -14.65 7.16
C ALA A 32 20.49 -16.05 6.82
N GLY A 33 21.74 -16.19 6.39
CA GLY A 33 22.33 -17.48 6.00
C GLY A 33 21.75 -18.06 4.72
N MET A 34 21.13 -17.23 3.88
CA MET A 34 20.58 -17.63 2.59
C MET A 34 21.62 -17.44 1.48
N GLU A 35 21.52 -18.24 0.40
CA GLU A 35 22.34 -18.08 -0.80
C GLU A 35 21.73 -17.11 -1.81
N ALA A 36 20.41 -17.03 -1.86
CA ALA A 36 19.69 -16.14 -2.74
C ALA A 36 18.27 -15.88 -2.21
N VAL A 37 17.60 -14.89 -2.80
CA VAL A 37 16.14 -14.70 -2.71
C VAL A 37 15.55 -14.80 -4.11
N LEU A 38 14.43 -15.51 -4.23
CA LEU A 38 13.60 -15.60 -5.42
C LEU A 38 12.37 -14.71 -5.26
N LEU A 39 12.26 -13.68 -6.07
CA LEU A 39 11.15 -12.74 -6.10
C LEU A 39 10.23 -13.08 -7.27
N THR A 40 8.93 -13.17 -7.00
CA THR A 40 7.93 -13.65 -7.96
C THR A 40 6.74 -12.71 -8.11
N THR A 41 6.63 -11.67 -7.26
CA THR A 41 5.52 -10.73 -7.22
C THR A 41 5.93 -9.33 -7.68
N GLU A 42 4.94 -8.49 -8.02
CA GLU A 42 5.17 -7.18 -8.62
C GLU A 42 6.01 -6.25 -7.74
N ALA A 43 5.61 -6.06 -6.48
CA ALA A 43 6.21 -5.06 -5.61
C ALA A 43 7.73 -5.28 -5.40
N PRO A 44 8.21 -6.46 -4.95
CA PRO A 44 9.63 -6.68 -4.82
C PRO A 44 10.36 -6.71 -6.17
N PHE A 45 9.76 -7.27 -7.22
CA PHE A 45 10.37 -7.30 -8.53
C PHE A 45 10.61 -5.87 -9.06
N ARG A 46 9.60 -4.99 -8.97
CA ARG A 46 9.69 -3.57 -9.33
C ARG A 46 10.76 -2.85 -8.49
N TYR A 47 10.79 -3.10 -7.19
CA TYR A 47 11.69 -2.41 -6.26
C TYR A 47 13.18 -2.64 -6.58
N TRP A 48 13.56 -3.87 -6.92
CA TRP A 48 14.96 -4.22 -7.18
C TRP A 48 15.34 -4.25 -8.67
N ALA A 49 14.39 -4.43 -9.58
CA ALA A 49 14.63 -4.50 -11.00
C ALA A 49 14.13 -3.29 -11.80
N GLY A 50 13.35 -2.38 -11.20
CA GLY A 50 12.76 -1.24 -11.90
C GLY A 50 11.78 -1.62 -13.01
N PHE A 51 11.36 -2.88 -13.05
CA PHE A 51 10.53 -3.43 -14.12
C PHE A 51 9.06 -3.16 -13.88
N GLN A 52 8.38 -2.67 -14.91
CA GLN A 52 6.94 -2.38 -14.89
C GLN A 52 6.22 -3.05 -16.05
N THR A 53 5.03 -3.55 -15.80
CA THR A 53 4.12 -4.09 -16.83
C THR A 53 2.67 -4.07 -16.32
N GLU A 54 1.72 -3.91 -17.24
CA GLU A 54 0.29 -3.97 -16.94
C GLU A 54 -0.22 -5.39 -16.69
N THR A 55 0.60 -6.40 -16.96
CA THR A 55 0.15 -7.80 -16.94
C THR A 55 0.48 -8.55 -15.65
N TRP A 56 0.79 -7.86 -14.54
CA TRP A 56 1.01 -8.49 -13.25
C TRP A 56 -0.23 -9.17 -12.67
N ALA A 57 -1.41 -8.64 -12.97
CA ALA A 57 -2.68 -9.23 -12.52
C ALA A 57 -3.03 -10.55 -13.23
N SER A 58 -2.35 -10.88 -14.34
CA SER A 58 -2.57 -12.14 -15.06
C SER A 58 -1.87 -13.29 -14.33
N PRO A 59 -2.55 -14.41 -14.09
CA PRO A 59 -1.93 -15.61 -13.51
C PRO A 59 -0.97 -16.34 -14.47
N THR A 60 -0.98 -15.96 -15.75
CA THR A 60 -0.10 -16.54 -16.79
C THR A 60 1.20 -15.74 -16.91
N ARG A 61 2.21 -16.35 -17.48
CA ARG A 61 3.49 -15.69 -17.77
C ARG A 61 4.19 -15.19 -16.51
N PRO A 62 4.48 -16.06 -15.54
CA PRO A 62 5.19 -15.69 -14.33
C PRO A 62 6.57 -15.09 -14.65
N ARG A 63 7.04 -14.25 -13.76
CA ARG A 63 8.32 -13.55 -13.85
C ARG A 63 9.08 -13.79 -12.58
N PHE A 64 10.38 -14.00 -12.72
CA PHE A 64 11.25 -14.37 -11.62
C PHE A 64 12.47 -13.47 -11.59
N LEU A 65 12.81 -12.95 -10.41
CA LEU A 65 14.06 -12.26 -10.16
C LEU A 65 14.81 -13.00 -9.06
N ILE A 66 15.98 -13.53 -9.39
CA ILE A 66 16.88 -14.15 -8.44
C ILE A 66 17.89 -13.08 -8.01
N VAL A 67 17.93 -12.78 -6.72
CA VAL A 67 18.96 -11.93 -6.13
C VAL A 67 19.89 -12.83 -5.31
N PRO A 68 21.10 -13.13 -5.80
CA PRO A 68 22.06 -13.92 -5.05
C PRO A 68 22.68 -13.11 -3.92
N ARG A 69 23.17 -13.78 -2.89
CA ARG A 69 23.94 -13.17 -1.78
C ARG A 69 25.13 -12.35 -2.28
N ARG A 70 25.74 -12.74 -3.41
CA ARG A 70 26.84 -12.05 -4.06
C ARG A 70 26.70 -12.13 -5.57
N GLY A 71 27.18 -11.12 -6.28
CA GLY A 71 27.10 -11.04 -7.74
C GLY A 71 25.80 -10.42 -8.25
N ASP A 72 25.59 -10.50 -9.56
CA ASP A 72 24.49 -9.81 -10.22
C ASP A 72 23.16 -10.58 -10.14
N PRO A 73 22.03 -9.89 -10.02
CA PRO A 73 20.71 -10.48 -10.14
C PRO A 73 20.45 -11.09 -11.51
N VAL A 74 19.60 -12.11 -11.56
CA VAL A 74 19.13 -12.74 -12.80
C VAL A 74 17.62 -12.58 -12.90
N ALA A 75 17.14 -12.03 -14.02
CA ALA A 75 15.73 -12.00 -14.35
C ALA A 75 15.38 -13.15 -15.31
N VAL A 76 14.38 -13.95 -14.96
CA VAL A 76 13.78 -14.96 -15.83
C VAL A 76 12.39 -14.50 -16.22
N VAL A 77 12.19 -14.16 -17.49
CA VAL A 77 10.98 -13.46 -17.94
C VAL A 77 10.49 -14.01 -19.28
N PRO A 78 9.19 -13.86 -19.60
CA PRO A 78 8.71 -14.15 -20.96
C PRO A 78 9.48 -13.33 -22.01
N THR A 79 9.68 -13.89 -23.19
CA THR A 79 10.39 -13.23 -24.30
C THR A 79 9.84 -11.83 -24.61
N SER A 80 8.52 -11.64 -24.51
CA SER A 80 7.87 -10.34 -24.72
C SER A 80 8.26 -9.26 -23.69
N ASN A 81 8.74 -9.65 -22.50
CA ASN A 81 9.16 -8.73 -21.46
C ASN A 81 10.66 -8.36 -21.55
N LYS A 82 11.45 -9.11 -22.33
CA LYS A 82 12.90 -8.89 -22.42
C LYS A 82 13.29 -7.47 -22.82
N PRO A 83 12.66 -6.81 -23.81
CA PRO A 83 13.01 -5.43 -24.18
C PRO A 83 12.81 -4.43 -23.06
N VAL A 84 11.69 -4.55 -22.31
CA VAL A 84 11.37 -3.66 -21.17
C VAL A 84 12.36 -3.93 -20.03
N MET A 85 12.65 -5.19 -19.74
CA MET A 85 13.61 -5.59 -18.71
C MET A 85 15.02 -5.07 -18.99
N ALA A 86 15.43 -5.06 -20.26
CA ALA A 86 16.75 -4.59 -20.70
C ALA A 86 16.98 -3.08 -20.50
N ALA A 87 15.91 -2.30 -20.37
CA ALA A 87 15.99 -0.87 -20.05
C ALA A 87 16.29 -0.62 -18.55
N GLY A 88 16.11 -1.64 -17.70
CA GLY A 88 16.32 -1.57 -16.25
C GLY A 88 17.77 -1.84 -15.82
N PRO A 89 18.01 -1.95 -14.50
CA PRO A 89 19.34 -2.17 -13.92
C PRO A 89 19.85 -3.61 -14.04
N VAL A 90 18.98 -4.60 -14.25
CA VAL A 90 19.36 -6.03 -14.32
C VAL A 90 19.93 -6.36 -15.70
N ARG A 91 21.13 -6.98 -15.74
CA ARG A 91 21.84 -7.27 -16.97
C ARG A 91 21.71 -8.73 -17.44
N ASP A 92 21.65 -9.69 -16.52
CA ASP A 92 21.42 -11.10 -16.88
C ASP A 92 19.91 -11.33 -17.01
N ILE A 93 19.44 -11.41 -18.26
CA ILE A 93 18.02 -11.57 -18.61
C ILE A 93 17.87 -12.85 -19.41
N ARG A 94 17.27 -13.86 -18.80
CA ARG A 94 16.97 -15.16 -19.42
C ARG A 94 15.50 -15.17 -19.81
N ALA A 95 15.25 -15.41 -21.08
CA ALA A 95 13.90 -15.37 -21.62
C ALA A 95 13.40 -16.77 -21.94
N TRP A 96 12.12 -17.00 -21.70
CA TRP A 96 11.41 -18.21 -22.08
C TRP A 96 10.25 -17.87 -23.01
N GLN A 97 9.90 -18.80 -23.91
CA GLN A 97 8.85 -18.60 -24.91
C GLN A 97 7.48 -18.77 -24.27
N ALA A 98 6.68 -17.72 -24.22
CA ALA A 98 5.28 -17.77 -23.75
C ALA A 98 4.31 -17.69 -24.95
N PRO A 99 3.15 -18.38 -24.90
CA PRO A 99 2.69 -19.27 -23.81
C PRO A 99 3.37 -20.64 -23.83
N GLN A 100 3.60 -21.20 -22.66
CA GLN A 100 4.12 -22.56 -22.47
C GLN A 100 3.54 -23.16 -21.19
N PRO A 101 2.25 -23.55 -21.18
CA PRO A 101 1.51 -23.92 -19.96
C PRO A 101 2.13 -25.09 -19.17
N GLU A 102 2.94 -25.92 -19.83
CA GLU A 102 3.57 -27.09 -19.21
C GLU A 102 4.87 -26.77 -18.46
N ASP A 103 5.46 -25.58 -18.68
CA ASP A 103 6.73 -25.20 -18.05
C ASP A 103 6.74 -23.76 -17.53
N GLU A 104 6.05 -22.80 -18.18
CA GLU A 104 5.95 -21.38 -17.80
C GLU A 104 7.28 -20.77 -17.27
N GLY A 105 8.43 -21.22 -17.86
CA GLY A 105 9.78 -20.75 -17.52
C GLY A 105 10.43 -21.46 -16.33
N VAL A 106 9.83 -22.47 -15.74
CA VAL A 106 10.37 -23.20 -14.57
C VAL A 106 11.72 -23.87 -14.91
N SER A 107 11.90 -24.42 -16.11
CA SER A 107 13.17 -25.02 -16.53
C SER A 107 14.31 -24.00 -16.53
N VAL A 108 14.08 -22.81 -17.10
CA VAL A 108 15.05 -21.72 -17.12
C VAL A 108 15.34 -21.21 -15.68
N LEU A 109 14.31 -21.19 -14.82
CA LEU A 109 14.45 -20.81 -13.42
C LEU A 109 15.29 -21.84 -12.63
N VAL A 110 15.11 -23.15 -12.86
CA VAL A 110 15.92 -24.23 -12.27
C VAL A 110 17.40 -24.02 -12.56
N ASP A 111 17.73 -23.81 -13.83
CA ASP A 111 19.13 -23.63 -14.26
C ASP A 111 19.73 -22.37 -13.64
N ALA A 112 18.99 -21.26 -13.63
CA ALA A 112 19.41 -20.02 -13.03
C ALA A 112 19.65 -20.12 -11.51
N LEU A 113 18.76 -20.79 -10.79
CA LEU A 113 18.91 -21.00 -9.34
C LEU A 113 20.14 -21.86 -9.03
N ARG A 114 20.32 -22.99 -9.72
CA ARG A 114 21.49 -23.86 -9.52
C ARG A 114 22.79 -23.14 -9.76
N GLU A 115 22.84 -22.34 -10.83
CA GLU A 115 24.03 -21.55 -11.16
C GLU A 115 24.34 -20.50 -10.06
N ARG A 116 23.32 -19.76 -9.61
CA ARG A 116 23.53 -18.64 -8.66
C ARG A 116 23.76 -19.09 -7.22
N THR A 117 23.35 -20.30 -6.86
CA THR A 117 23.56 -20.86 -5.52
C THR A 117 24.70 -21.88 -5.45
N GLY A 118 25.30 -22.25 -6.59
CA GLY A 118 26.24 -23.37 -6.65
C GLY A 118 25.57 -24.74 -6.48
N GLY A 119 24.25 -24.81 -6.64
CA GLY A 119 23.46 -26.04 -6.57
C GLY A 119 23.08 -26.50 -5.15
N ALA A 120 23.30 -25.69 -4.14
CA ALA A 120 22.98 -26.05 -2.73
C ALA A 120 22.60 -24.82 -1.90
N GLY A 121 22.18 -25.06 -0.66
CA GLY A 121 21.88 -24.01 0.33
C GLY A 121 20.40 -23.64 0.40
N VAL A 122 20.12 -22.48 0.99
CA VAL A 122 18.77 -21.99 1.24
C VAL A 122 18.44 -20.81 0.31
N VAL A 123 17.31 -20.88 -0.36
CA VAL A 123 16.75 -19.78 -1.16
C VAL A 123 15.52 -19.22 -0.43
N GLY A 124 15.55 -17.92 -0.16
CA GLY A 124 14.42 -17.21 0.43
C GLY A 124 13.33 -16.97 -0.62
N VAL A 125 12.05 -17.09 -0.23
CA VAL A 125 10.90 -16.83 -1.09
C VAL A 125 9.76 -16.23 -0.26
N GLU A 126 8.85 -15.49 -0.91
CA GLU A 126 7.66 -14.92 -0.26
C GLU A 126 6.64 -16.04 0.01
N MET A 127 6.71 -16.70 1.17
CA MET A 127 5.86 -17.84 1.52
C MET A 127 5.29 -17.80 2.94
N GLY A 128 5.56 -16.74 3.68
CA GLY A 128 5.07 -16.52 5.04
C GLY A 128 3.77 -15.70 5.11
N PRO A 129 3.37 -15.28 6.32
CA PRO A 129 2.20 -14.42 6.52
C PRO A 129 2.26 -13.14 5.69
N GLU A 130 1.09 -12.70 5.22
CA GLU A 130 0.91 -11.47 4.42
C GLU A 130 1.71 -11.45 3.11
N THR A 131 2.17 -12.60 2.63
CA THR A 131 2.88 -12.75 1.36
C THR A 131 2.14 -13.69 0.42
N ARG A 132 2.57 -13.74 -0.83
CA ARG A 132 2.07 -14.70 -1.82
C ARG A 132 3.14 -15.05 -2.84
N LEU A 133 3.04 -16.24 -3.44
CA LEU A 133 3.81 -16.60 -4.61
C LEU A 133 3.16 -16.05 -5.89
N GLY A 134 3.96 -15.51 -6.79
CA GLY A 134 3.54 -15.07 -8.13
C GLY A 134 3.68 -16.17 -9.19
N MET A 135 3.52 -17.43 -8.80
CA MET A 135 3.52 -18.60 -9.68
C MET A 135 2.52 -19.64 -9.18
N PRO A 136 2.04 -20.55 -10.05
CA PRO A 136 1.22 -21.68 -9.62
C PRO A 136 1.92 -22.52 -8.55
N LEU A 137 1.17 -22.97 -7.54
CA LEU A 137 1.74 -23.78 -6.46
C LEU A 137 2.30 -25.13 -6.97
N ALA A 138 1.69 -25.72 -8.00
CA ALA A 138 2.20 -26.91 -8.64
C ALA A 138 3.59 -26.69 -9.27
N ASP A 139 3.79 -25.53 -9.90
CA ASP A 139 5.08 -25.15 -10.49
C ASP A 139 6.15 -24.92 -9.42
N PHE A 140 5.75 -24.36 -8.27
CA PHE A 140 6.65 -24.22 -7.13
C PHE A 140 7.09 -25.57 -6.57
N PHE A 141 6.19 -26.54 -6.45
CA PHE A 141 6.54 -27.90 -6.04
C PHE A 141 7.45 -28.58 -7.05
N ALA A 142 7.17 -28.47 -8.35
CA ALA A 142 8.04 -28.98 -9.40
C ALA A 142 9.41 -28.32 -9.37
N LEU A 143 9.48 -26.99 -9.17
CA LEU A 143 10.74 -26.26 -8.98
C LEU A 143 11.53 -26.82 -7.79
N ARG A 144 10.90 -26.93 -6.62
CA ARG A 144 11.51 -27.43 -5.38
C ARG A 144 12.13 -28.82 -5.58
N ASP A 145 11.37 -29.73 -6.18
CA ASP A 145 11.83 -31.09 -6.38
C ASP A 145 13.00 -31.17 -7.41
N ARG A 146 12.95 -30.33 -8.44
CA ARG A 146 13.99 -30.27 -9.49
C ARG A 146 15.27 -29.61 -9.01
N VAL A 147 15.25 -28.64 -8.08
CA VAL A 147 16.47 -27.95 -7.63
C VAL A 147 17.12 -28.62 -6.42
N ALA A 148 16.57 -29.70 -5.89
CA ALA A 148 17.20 -30.41 -4.77
C ALA A 148 18.72 -30.63 -4.99
N PRO A 149 19.58 -30.42 -3.98
CA PRO A 149 19.32 -30.23 -2.55
C PRO A 149 19.08 -28.79 -2.08
N ILE A 150 18.87 -27.83 -2.98
CA ILE A 150 18.47 -26.47 -2.59
C ILE A 150 17.14 -26.57 -1.81
N SER A 151 17.08 -25.90 -0.66
CA SER A 151 15.86 -25.77 0.16
C SER A 151 15.31 -24.34 0.11
N PHE A 152 14.03 -24.18 0.49
CA PHE A 152 13.36 -22.88 0.51
C PHE A 152 12.98 -22.49 1.93
N ALA A 153 13.07 -21.19 2.23
CA ALA A 153 12.66 -20.59 3.50
C ALA A 153 11.92 -19.28 3.26
N ASP A 154 11.14 -18.85 4.27
CA ASP A 154 10.42 -17.57 4.16
C ASP A 154 11.39 -16.38 4.18
N ALA A 155 11.29 -15.53 3.17
CA ALA A 155 12.00 -14.25 3.08
C ALA A 155 11.07 -13.04 3.31
N GLY A 156 9.79 -13.23 3.58
CA GLY A 156 8.83 -12.13 3.76
C GLY A 156 9.30 -11.07 4.76
N PRO A 157 9.71 -11.43 5.99
CA PRO A 157 10.20 -10.46 6.98
C PRO A 157 11.46 -9.70 6.52
N LEU A 158 12.39 -10.38 5.84
CA LEU A 158 13.60 -9.78 5.29
C LEU A 158 13.28 -8.75 4.20
N LEU A 159 12.39 -9.10 3.28
CA LEU A 159 11.97 -8.22 2.19
C LEU A 159 11.20 -7.01 2.69
N ALA A 160 10.31 -7.19 3.67
CA ALA A 160 9.59 -6.10 4.32
C ALA A 160 10.56 -5.14 5.04
N ALA A 161 11.51 -5.66 5.80
CA ALA A 161 12.53 -4.86 6.48
C ALA A 161 13.37 -4.04 5.49
N ALA A 162 13.74 -4.62 4.34
CA ALA A 162 14.53 -3.95 3.33
C ALA A 162 13.81 -2.77 2.63
N ARG A 163 12.46 -2.74 2.67
CA ARG A 163 11.60 -1.67 2.10
C ARG A 163 11.02 -0.73 3.15
N ARG A 164 11.13 -1.07 4.44
CA ARG A 164 10.47 -0.33 5.53
C ARG A 164 10.92 1.11 5.62
N VAL A 165 12.22 1.39 5.49
CA VAL A 165 12.79 2.74 5.47
C VAL A 165 12.96 3.22 4.03
N LYS A 166 12.25 4.27 3.66
CA LYS A 166 12.22 4.85 2.32
C LYS A 166 13.38 5.82 2.11
N SER A 167 13.94 5.80 0.91
CA SER A 167 14.86 6.86 0.48
C SER A 167 14.10 8.18 0.24
N PRO A 168 14.78 9.33 0.21
CA PRO A 168 14.14 10.59 -0.15
C PRO A 168 13.45 10.56 -1.52
N ALA A 169 13.99 9.81 -2.48
CA ALA A 169 13.40 9.65 -3.80
C ALA A 169 12.09 8.83 -3.78
N GLU A 170 11.98 7.86 -2.88
CA GLU A 170 10.75 7.09 -2.65
C GLU A 170 9.70 7.95 -1.95
N VAL A 171 10.08 8.67 -0.89
CA VAL A 171 9.19 9.62 -0.19
C VAL A 171 8.62 10.66 -1.14
N ALA A 172 9.45 11.17 -2.07
CA ALA A 172 8.99 12.14 -3.07
C ALA A 172 7.86 11.58 -3.95
N ARG A 173 7.87 10.30 -4.31
CA ARG A 173 6.80 9.65 -5.10
C ARG A 173 5.51 9.51 -4.30
N ILE A 174 5.62 9.05 -3.07
CA ILE A 174 4.46 8.92 -2.16
C ILE A 174 3.84 10.29 -1.92
N ARG A 175 4.65 11.30 -1.63
CA ARG A 175 4.22 12.68 -1.47
C ARG A 175 3.50 13.18 -2.73
N HIS A 176 4.07 12.94 -3.91
CA HIS A 176 3.51 13.40 -5.17
C HIS A 176 2.10 12.86 -5.40
N VAL A 177 1.91 11.53 -5.27
CA VAL A 177 0.56 10.95 -5.44
C VAL A 177 -0.40 11.38 -4.32
N ALA A 178 0.06 11.51 -3.07
CA ALA A 178 -0.77 11.99 -1.97
C ALA A 178 -1.25 13.43 -2.20
N GLN A 179 -0.42 14.30 -2.77
CA GLN A 179 -0.82 15.67 -3.12
C GLN A 179 -1.82 15.72 -4.28
N ILE A 180 -1.69 14.84 -5.28
CA ILE A 180 -2.67 14.70 -6.38
C ILE A 180 -4.04 14.32 -5.81
N VAL A 181 -4.08 13.27 -4.98
CA VAL A 181 -5.32 12.77 -4.38
C VAL A 181 -5.93 13.80 -3.43
N SER A 182 -5.11 14.49 -2.62
CA SER A 182 -5.57 15.58 -1.75
C SER A 182 -6.23 16.70 -2.54
N THR A 183 -5.65 17.10 -3.68
CA THR A 183 -6.23 18.12 -4.56
C THR A 183 -7.59 17.69 -5.12
N ALA A 184 -7.72 16.42 -5.51
CA ALA A 184 -8.98 15.89 -6.01
C ALA A 184 -10.07 15.86 -4.93
N PHE A 185 -9.72 15.46 -3.71
CA PHE A 185 -10.63 15.46 -2.55
C PHE A 185 -11.06 16.88 -2.14
N GLU A 186 -10.15 17.84 -2.11
CA GLU A 186 -10.47 19.24 -1.78
C GLU A 186 -11.46 19.86 -2.79
N ALA A 187 -11.35 19.44 -4.06
CA ALA A 187 -12.27 19.92 -5.11
C ALA A 187 -13.62 19.18 -5.13
N LEU A 188 -13.72 18.01 -4.48
CA LEU A 188 -14.87 17.13 -4.57
C LEU A 188 -16.18 17.77 -4.11
N PRO A 189 -16.28 18.46 -2.95
CA PRO A 189 -17.53 19.07 -2.50
C PRO A 189 -18.13 20.06 -3.49
N GLY A 190 -17.31 20.75 -4.28
CA GLY A 190 -17.76 21.67 -5.34
C GLY A 190 -18.16 20.98 -6.65
N LYS A 191 -17.99 19.67 -6.75
CA LYS A 191 -18.24 18.88 -7.98
C LYS A 191 -19.39 17.89 -7.84
N VAL A 192 -19.90 17.70 -6.62
CA VAL A 192 -20.96 16.74 -6.32
C VAL A 192 -22.19 17.45 -5.81
N ALA A 193 -23.34 16.79 -5.93
CA ALA A 193 -24.63 17.32 -5.50
C ALA A 193 -25.56 16.20 -5.04
N GLY A 194 -26.57 16.52 -4.27
CA GLY A 194 -27.69 15.61 -4.03
C GLY A 194 -28.32 15.12 -5.34
N GLY A 195 -28.73 13.87 -5.38
CA GLY A 195 -29.24 13.23 -6.59
C GLY A 195 -28.18 12.48 -7.41
N MET A 196 -26.88 12.62 -7.10
CA MET A 196 -25.82 11.77 -7.69
C MET A 196 -25.74 10.43 -6.97
N SER A 197 -25.36 9.37 -7.70
CA SER A 197 -25.08 8.07 -7.10
C SER A 197 -23.64 8.00 -6.55
N GLU A 198 -23.40 7.09 -5.59
CA GLU A 198 -22.02 6.79 -5.13
C GLU A 198 -21.11 6.46 -6.31
N ARG A 199 -21.59 5.67 -7.27
CA ARG A 199 -20.84 5.27 -8.46
C ARG A 199 -20.45 6.45 -9.34
N ASP A 200 -21.35 7.43 -9.53
CA ASP A 200 -21.04 8.62 -10.33
C ASP A 200 -20.03 9.52 -9.62
N ILE A 201 -20.13 9.65 -8.30
CA ILE A 201 -19.17 10.39 -7.48
C ILE A 201 -17.80 9.70 -7.54
N ALA A 202 -17.75 8.39 -7.35
CA ALA A 202 -16.51 7.60 -7.43
C ALA A 202 -15.82 7.77 -8.79
N ARG A 203 -16.57 7.62 -9.88
CA ARG A 203 -16.03 7.79 -11.25
C ARG A 203 -15.46 9.20 -11.49
N ARG A 204 -16.14 10.22 -10.96
CA ARG A 204 -15.69 11.61 -11.06
C ARG A 204 -14.37 11.81 -10.32
N LEU A 205 -14.29 11.34 -9.08
CA LEU A 205 -13.07 11.45 -8.27
C LEU A 205 -11.91 10.66 -8.90
N GLN A 206 -12.16 9.44 -9.41
CA GLN A 206 -11.15 8.66 -10.12
C GLN A 206 -10.63 9.42 -11.35
N ALA A 207 -11.52 10.02 -12.14
CA ALA A 207 -11.11 10.81 -13.29
C ALA A 207 -10.25 12.02 -12.90
N ASP A 208 -10.61 12.73 -11.82
CA ASP A 208 -9.85 13.88 -11.33
C ASP A 208 -8.44 13.45 -10.83
N ILE A 209 -8.32 12.32 -10.13
CA ILE A 209 -7.05 11.77 -9.65
C ILE A 209 -6.15 11.39 -10.85
N LEU A 210 -6.69 10.68 -11.85
CA LEU A 210 -5.94 10.29 -13.04
C LEU A 210 -5.52 11.49 -13.88
N MET A 211 -6.41 12.46 -14.06
CA MET A 211 -6.09 13.70 -14.77
C MET A 211 -5.11 14.59 -14.01
N GLY A 212 -5.05 14.45 -12.67
CA GLY A 212 -4.06 15.07 -11.81
C GLY A 212 -2.66 14.51 -11.96
N GLY A 213 -2.51 13.33 -12.61
CA GLY A 213 -1.22 12.72 -12.92
C GLY A 213 -0.88 11.46 -12.11
N ALA A 214 -1.81 10.88 -11.36
CA ALA A 214 -1.65 9.55 -10.79
C ALA A 214 -1.62 8.49 -11.91
N ASP A 215 -0.82 7.44 -11.75
CA ASP A 215 -0.77 6.35 -12.73
C ASP A 215 -2.03 5.49 -12.67
N LYS A 216 -2.48 5.18 -11.44
CA LYS A 216 -3.65 4.33 -11.21
C LYS A 216 -4.37 4.72 -9.92
N VAL A 217 -5.69 4.57 -9.92
CA VAL A 217 -6.51 4.43 -8.72
C VAL A 217 -6.68 2.92 -8.49
N GLN A 218 -5.95 2.37 -7.54
CA GLN A 218 -5.85 0.93 -7.32
C GLN A 218 -7.06 0.37 -6.58
N PHE A 219 -7.59 1.15 -5.64
CA PHE A 219 -8.89 0.90 -5.03
C PHE A 219 -9.58 2.24 -4.71
N MET A 220 -10.89 2.17 -4.57
CA MET A 220 -11.72 3.24 -4.04
C MET A 220 -12.92 2.60 -3.35
N ALA A 221 -12.87 2.55 -2.03
CA ALA A 221 -13.99 2.15 -1.21
C ALA A 221 -14.93 3.34 -1.04
N VAL A 222 -16.21 3.14 -1.27
CA VAL A 222 -17.23 4.20 -1.16
C VAL A 222 -18.44 3.65 -0.44
N GLU A 223 -18.88 4.38 0.55
CA GLU A 223 -20.09 4.05 1.30
C GLU A 223 -20.80 5.35 1.70
N SER A 224 -22.10 5.33 1.74
CA SER A 224 -22.88 6.48 2.19
C SER A 224 -24.16 6.04 2.89
N GLY A 225 -24.68 6.89 3.76
CA GLY A 225 -25.95 6.63 4.40
C GLY A 225 -26.44 7.77 5.27
N PRO A 226 -27.72 7.70 5.66
CA PRO A 226 -28.28 8.64 6.63
C PRO A 226 -27.46 8.57 7.93
N ALA A 227 -26.94 9.72 8.36
CA ALA A 227 -26.11 9.85 9.55
C ALA A 227 -24.86 8.96 9.60
N GLY A 228 -24.38 8.43 8.46
CA GLY A 228 -23.14 7.67 8.39
C GLY A 228 -23.23 6.34 7.64
N TYR A 229 -22.18 5.54 7.75
CA TYR A 229 -21.99 4.27 7.06
C TYR A 229 -21.64 3.18 8.08
N ASP A 230 -21.81 1.91 7.71
CA ASP A 230 -21.53 0.74 8.56
C ASP A 230 -20.51 -0.24 7.95
N ARG A 231 -20.02 0.06 6.76
CA ARG A 231 -18.98 -0.69 6.04
C ARG A 231 -17.91 0.27 5.53
N ASN A 232 -16.68 -0.12 5.52
CA ASN A 232 -15.55 0.71 5.06
C ASN A 232 -14.75 0.10 3.91
N ILE A 233 -15.06 -1.14 3.49
CA ILE A 233 -14.38 -1.83 2.39
C ILE A 233 -15.46 -2.33 1.41
N THR A 234 -16.08 -1.41 0.67
CA THR A 234 -17.13 -1.74 -0.30
C THR A 234 -16.92 -0.96 -1.59
N PHE A 235 -17.43 -1.52 -2.69
CA PHE A 235 -17.49 -0.78 -3.94
C PHE A 235 -18.63 0.21 -3.94
N ALA A 236 -18.45 1.34 -4.63
CA ALA A 236 -19.52 2.31 -4.90
C ALA A 236 -20.75 1.64 -5.52
N SER A 237 -21.90 1.89 -4.94
CA SER A 237 -23.19 1.36 -5.39
C SER A 237 -23.96 2.37 -6.25
N ASP A 238 -25.14 1.97 -6.72
CA ASP A 238 -26.09 2.86 -7.40
C ASP A 238 -26.98 3.64 -6.42
N ARG A 239 -26.66 3.60 -5.09
CA ARG A 239 -27.35 4.41 -4.10
C ARG A 239 -27.20 5.88 -4.44
N VAL A 240 -28.33 6.57 -4.46
CA VAL A 240 -28.44 8.02 -4.72
C VAL A 240 -28.37 8.78 -3.40
N LEU A 241 -27.49 9.77 -3.32
CA LEU A 241 -27.28 10.56 -2.11
C LEU A 241 -28.30 11.71 -2.00
N GLY A 242 -28.71 11.99 -0.77
CA GLY A 242 -29.63 13.07 -0.44
C GLY A 242 -29.31 13.77 0.86
N ALA A 243 -30.15 14.70 1.25
CA ALA A 243 -29.97 15.43 2.50
C ALA A 243 -29.97 14.49 3.72
N GLY A 244 -29.01 14.70 4.63
CA GLY A 244 -28.79 13.86 5.81
C GLY A 244 -27.78 12.74 5.57
N ASP A 245 -27.28 12.54 4.35
CA ASP A 245 -26.27 11.52 4.07
C ASP A 245 -24.85 11.99 4.42
N LEU A 246 -24.07 11.10 4.99
CA LEU A 246 -22.63 11.20 5.08
C LEU A 246 -22.03 10.27 4.05
N LEU A 247 -21.19 10.79 3.17
CA LEU A 247 -20.38 10.04 2.21
C LEU A 247 -19.00 9.84 2.80
N PHE A 248 -18.51 8.61 2.73
CA PHE A 248 -17.14 8.18 3.01
C PHE A 248 -16.51 7.70 1.73
N ILE A 249 -15.29 8.13 1.46
CA ILE A 249 -14.47 7.62 0.37
C ILE A 249 -13.07 7.40 0.89
N ASP A 250 -12.60 6.17 0.74
CA ASP A 250 -11.23 5.76 1.02
C ASP A 250 -10.58 5.30 -0.28
N THR A 251 -9.34 5.75 -0.56
CA THR A 251 -8.70 5.47 -1.84
C THR A 251 -7.20 5.30 -1.74
N GLY A 252 -6.74 4.19 -2.35
CA GLY A 252 -5.34 3.97 -2.65
C GLY A 252 -5.02 4.26 -4.11
N SER A 253 -4.12 5.20 -4.34
CA SER A 253 -3.66 5.59 -5.67
C SER A 253 -2.15 5.50 -5.78
N THR A 254 -1.63 5.33 -7.02
CA THR A 254 -0.19 5.13 -7.22
C THR A 254 0.42 6.10 -8.22
N TYR A 255 1.68 6.44 -7.96
CA TYR A 255 2.59 7.05 -8.91
C TYR A 255 3.92 6.30 -8.91
N ASP A 256 4.38 5.86 -10.09
CA ASP A 256 5.57 4.99 -10.26
C ASP A 256 5.52 3.75 -9.33
N GLY A 257 4.29 3.24 -9.09
CA GLY A 257 3.98 2.11 -8.22
C GLY A 257 4.00 2.40 -6.72
N TYR A 258 4.36 3.59 -6.30
CA TYR A 258 4.32 4.02 -4.90
C TYR A 258 2.92 4.49 -4.54
N TRP A 259 2.42 4.01 -3.41
CA TRP A 259 1.06 4.23 -2.96
C TRP A 259 0.91 5.45 -2.06
N CYS A 260 -0.25 6.10 -2.14
CA CYS A 260 -0.87 6.80 -1.01
C CYS A 260 -2.16 6.06 -0.63
N ASP A 261 -2.60 6.24 0.61
CA ASP A 261 -3.78 5.59 1.16
C ASP A 261 -4.40 6.48 2.24
N PHE A 262 -5.57 7.07 1.97
CA PHE A 262 -6.28 7.88 2.94
C PHE A 262 -7.72 8.16 2.54
N ASP A 263 -8.55 8.39 3.55
CA ASP A 263 -9.97 8.63 3.42
C ASP A 263 -10.37 10.11 3.51
N ARG A 264 -11.59 10.43 3.04
CA ARG A 264 -12.27 11.71 3.27
C ARG A 264 -13.77 11.53 3.37
N HIS A 265 -14.39 12.48 4.09
CA HIS A 265 -15.83 12.55 4.28
C HIS A 265 -16.41 13.78 3.61
N VAL A 266 -17.68 13.64 3.15
CA VAL A 266 -18.49 14.76 2.62
C VAL A 266 -19.92 14.60 3.11
N GLY A 267 -20.47 15.64 3.70
CA GLY A 267 -21.86 15.66 4.18
C GLY A 267 -22.81 16.29 3.16
N PHE A 268 -24.04 15.80 3.12
CA PHE A 268 -25.11 16.31 2.25
C PHE A 268 -26.26 16.88 3.09
N GLY A 269 -26.50 18.18 2.96
CA GLY A 269 -27.51 18.86 3.77
C GLY A 269 -27.17 18.85 5.28
N ARG A 270 -28.17 18.74 6.15
CA ARG A 270 -27.96 18.77 7.61
C ARG A 270 -27.68 17.37 8.13
N LEU A 271 -26.53 17.20 8.77
CA LEU A 271 -26.17 15.97 9.50
C LEU A 271 -26.56 16.09 11.00
N PRO A 272 -26.87 14.96 11.67
CA PRO A 272 -27.06 14.93 13.11
C PRO A 272 -25.81 15.34 13.88
N ASP A 273 -26.00 15.92 15.09
CA ASP A 273 -24.88 16.37 15.94
C ASP A 273 -23.95 15.21 16.36
N GLU A 274 -24.45 13.98 16.45
CA GLU A 274 -23.64 12.81 16.77
C GLU A 274 -22.59 12.50 15.70
N VAL A 275 -22.91 12.74 14.41
CA VAL A 275 -21.96 12.58 13.31
C VAL A 275 -20.80 13.57 13.45
N HIS A 276 -21.14 14.84 13.74
CA HIS A 276 -20.12 15.87 13.95
C HIS A 276 -19.25 15.58 15.18
N ARG A 277 -19.83 15.04 16.27
CA ARG A 277 -19.07 14.62 17.46
C ARG A 277 -18.14 13.44 17.14
N ALA A 278 -18.65 12.42 16.42
CA ALA A 278 -17.85 11.26 16.01
C ALA A 278 -16.66 11.69 15.13
N TYR A 279 -16.92 12.53 14.13
CA TYR A 279 -15.88 13.08 13.25
C TYR A 279 -14.82 13.86 14.05
N ALA A 280 -15.26 14.78 14.92
CA ALA A 280 -14.34 15.58 15.72
C ALA A 280 -13.48 14.71 16.66
N LEU A 281 -14.04 13.63 17.21
CA LEU A 281 -13.31 12.72 18.08
C LEU A 281 -12.22 11.98 17.31
N VAL A 282 -12.57 11.36 16.16
CA VAL A 282 -11.61 10.62 15.35
C VAL A 282 -10.56 11.57 14.76
N HIS A 283 -10.95 12.79 14.36
CA HIS A 283 -10.01 13.81 13.92
C HIS A 283 -8.98 14.14 15.02
N ARG A 284 -9.41 14.34 16.30
CA ARG A 284 -8.47 14.54 17.41
C ARG A 284 -7.58 13.33 17.69
N ALA A 285 -8.12 12.11 17.55
CA ALA A 285 -7.33 10.89 17.70
C ALA A 285 -6.23 10.80 16.63
N THR A 286 -6.56 11.16 15.37
CA THR A 286 -5.56 11.26 14.30
C THR A 286 -4.49 12.31 14.63
N ASP A 287 -4.87 13.49 15.15
CA ASP A 287 -3.92 14.52 15.55
C ASP A 287 -3.00 14.03 16.70
N ALA A 288 -3.55 13.28 17.66
CA ALA A 288 -2.77 12.67 18.74
C ALA A 288 -1.78 11.61 18.20
N GLY A 289 -2.21 10.81 17.24
CA GLY A 289 -1.34 9.85 16.54
C GLY A 289 -0.18 10.55 15.82
N ILE A 290 -0.49 11.57 15.00
CA ILE A 290 0.51 12.37 14.28
C ILE A 290 1.50 13.02 15.26
N ALA A 291 1.01 13.62 16.34
CA ALA A 291 1.85 14.24 17.36
C ALA A 291 2.73 13.25 18.13
N ALA A 292 2.33 11.99 18.22
CA ALA A 292 3.09 10.93 18.87
C ALA A 292 4.20 10.34 17.98
N VAL A 293 4.09 10.45 16.65
CA VAL A 293 5.09 9.88 15.73
C VAL A 293 6.43 10.57 15.88
N ARG A 294 7.44 9.81 16.30
CA ARG A 294 8.85 10.26 16.35
C ARG A 294 9.80 9.07 16.34
N PRO A 295 11.05 9.25 15.87
CA PRO A 295 12.05 8.19 15.90
C PRO A 295 12.27 7.62 17.31
N GLY A 296 12.49 6.32 17.39
CA GLY A 296 12.79 5.64 18.65
C GLY A 296 11.57 5.17 19.45
N LEU A 297 10.35 5.63 19.12
CA LEU A 297 9.12 5.10 19.71
C LEU A 297 8.66 3.83 18.97
N ALA A 298 7.96 2.95 19.67
CA ALA A 298 7.33 1.80 19.06
C ALA A 298 5.97 2.17 18.46
N MET A 299 5.54 1.45 17.42
CA MET A 299 4.22 1.62 16.80
C MET A 299 3.08 1.56 17.81
N ARG A 300 3.17 0.66 18.82
CA ARG A 300 2.19 0.57 19.93
C ARG A 300 2.04 1.88 20.72
N ASP A 301 3.07 2.72 20.77
CA ASP A 301 3.01 3.99 21.53
C ASP A 301 2.18 5.03 20.77
N VAL A 302 2.29 5.03 19.44
CA VAL A 302 1.40 5.84 18.57
C VAL A 302 -0.04 5.33 18.66
N TRP A 303 -0.23 4.01 18.63
CA TRP A 303 -1.55 3.38 18.85
C TRP A 303 -2.16 3.82 20.19
N ARG A 304 -1.39 3.79 21.29
CA ARG A 304 -1.85 4.21 22.63
C ARG A 304 -2.25 5.67 22.69
N ALA A 305 -1.54 6.56 22.01
CA ALA A 305 -1.88 7.97 21.95
C ALA A 305 -3.24 8.21 21.32
N MET A 306 -3.57 7.48 20.25
CA MET A 306 -4.89 7.52 19.61
C MET A 306 -5.96 6.86 20.49
N ALA A 307 -5.67 5.68 21.03
CA ALA A 307 -6.60 4.95 21.89
C ALA A 307 -7.04 5.77 23.10
N ALA A 308 -6.13 6.50 23.76
CA ALA A 308 -6.44 7.36 24.90
C ALA A 308 -7.48 8.45 24.55
N VAL A 309 -7.44 9.00 23.34
CA VAL A 309 -8.48 9.96 22.89
C VAL A 309 -9.80 9.25 22.61
N LEU A 310 -9.76 8.06 22.00
CA LEU A 310 -10.98 7.30 21.65
C LEU A 310 -11.70 6.77 22.90
N GLU A 311 -11.00 6.51 24.00
CA GLU A 311 -11.58 6.10 25.28
C GLU A 311 -12.60 7.10 25.83
N GLU A 312 -12.48 8.39 25.49
CA GLU A 312 -13.46 9.43 25.84
C GLU A 312 -14.89 9.09 25.37
N SER A 313 -15.02 8.32 24.29
CA SER A 313 -16.32 7.92 23.75
C SER A 313 -16.91 6.66 24.38
N GLY A 314 -16.16 5.98 25.26
CA GLY A 314 -16.52 4.64 25.73
C GLY A 314 -16.39 3.54 24.66
N SER A 315 -15.92 3.88 23.46
CA SER A 315 -15.66 2.96 22.35
C SER A 315 -14.16 2.72 22.26
N VAL A 316 -13.68 1.65 22.86
CA VAL A 316 -12.28 1.24 22.77
C VAL A 316 -12.13 0.27 21.62
N GLY A 317 -11.32 0.64 20.66
CA GLY A 317 -10.85 -0.28 19.61
C GLY A 317 -11.27 0.15 18.21
N SER A 318 -10.32 -0.02 17.33
CA SER A 318 -10.50 0.10 15.89
C SER A 318 -11.47 -0.95 15.38
N VAL A 319 -12.40 -0.57 14.54
CA VAL A 319 -13.27 -1.49 13.80
C VAL A 319 -12.45 -2.41 12.89
N VAL A 320 -11.26 -1.97 12.51
CA VAL A 320 -10.35 -2.68 11.59
C VAL A 320 -9.27 -3.49 12.33
N GLY A 321 -9.16 -3.39 13.68
CA GLY A 321 -8.20 -4.14 14.50
C GLY A 321 -6.81 -3.50 14.62
N ARG A 322 -6.47 -2.52 13.79
CA ARG A 322 -5.25 -1.69 13.82
C ARG A 322 -5.62 -0.23 13.60
N MET A 323 -4.71 0.69 13.90
CA MET A 323 -4.89 2.13 13.67
C MET A 323 -3.79 2.70 12.76
N GLY A 324 -3.32 1.92 11.80
CA GLY A 324 -2.32 2.30 10.81
C GLY A 324 -1.45 1.14 10.35
N HIS A 325 -0.73 1.35 9.28
CA HIS A 325 0.18 0.37 8.69
C HIS A 325 1.32 1.05 7.92
N GLY A 326 2.33 0.27 7.54
CA GLY A 326 3.35 0.69 6.61
C GLY A 326 2.80 0.77 5.18
N LEU A 327 3.42 1.62 4.37
CA LEU A 327 2.97 1.91 3.00
C LEU A 327 4.20 2.10 2.09
N VAL A 328 4.24 1.42 0.93
CA VAL A 328 5.24 1.69 -0.12
C VAL A 328 4.79 1.23 -1.51
N LEU A 329 4.99 -0.01 -1.89
CA LEU A 329 4.62 -0.60 -3.18
C LEU A 329 3.40 -1.54 -3.08
N LEU A 330 2.97 -1.84 -1.88
CA LEU A 330 1.68 -2.43 -1.55
C LEU A 330 0.92 -1.43 -0.69
N VAL A 331 -0.40 -1.48 -0.77
CA VAL A 331 -1.26 -0.61 0.04
C VAL A 331 -1.00 -0.83 1.52
N THR A 332 -0.86 -2.08 1.93
CA THR A 332 -0.52 -2.47 3.30
C THR A 332 0.79 -3.23 3.30
N GLU A 333 1.76 -2.71 4.03
CA GLU A 333 3.03 -3.37 4.33
C GLU A 333 3.30 -3.31 5.85
N PRO A 334 4.09 -4.22 6.41
CA PRO A 334 4.52 -4.08 7.82
C PRO A 334 5.26 -2.75 8.04
N PRO A 335 5.12 -2.17 9.25
CA PRO A 335 4.44 -2.65 10.45
C PRO A 335 2.92 -2.45 10.43
N SER A 336 2.19 -3.19 11.31
CA SER A 336 0.76 -3.00 11.55
C SER A 336 0.55 -2.34 12.90
N MET A 337 0.09 -1.09 12.93
CA MET A 337 -0.06 -0.30 14.17
C MET A 337 -1.14 -0.86 15.07
N SER A 338 -0.75 -1.71 16.00
CA SER A 338 -1.62 -2.35 16.99
C SER A 338 -1.11 -2.10 18.42
N ALA A 339 -1.92 -2.49 19.40
CA ALA A 339 -1.57 -2.36 20.81
C ALA A 339 -0.29 -3.14 21.20
N THR A 340 0.12 -4.10 20.39
CA THR A 340 1.25 -5.01 20.65
C THR A 340 2.42 -4.88 19.67
N ASP A 341 2.34 -3.98 18.69
CA ASP A 341 3.41 -3.81 17.69
C ASP A 341 4.60 -3.07 18.30
N GLU A 342 5.70 -3.78 18.43
CA GLU A 342 6.97 -3.28 19.02
C GLU A 342 7.93 -2.70 17.97
N THR A 343 7.52 -2.61 16.70
CA THR A 343 8.37 -2.04 15.66
C THR A 343 8.76 -0.62 16.00
N VAL A 344 10.05 -0.37 16.13
CA VAL A 344 10.60 0.95 16.41
C VAL A 344 10.55 1.82 15.17
N LEU A 345 10.05 3.04 15.30
CA LEU A 345 10.00 4.04 14.23
C LEU A 345 11.39 4.56 13.92
N GLU A 346 11.71 4.60 12.64
CA GLU A 346 12.97 5.09 12.09
C GLU A 346 12.70 6.20 11.07
N PRO A 347 13.56 7.22 10.95
CA PRO A 347 13.44 8.24 9.91
C PRO A 347 13.36 7.60 8.52
N GLY A 348 12.43 8.09 7.70
CA GLY A 348 12.15 7.54 6.37
C GLY A 348 11.07 6.46 6.33
N MET A 349 10.58 5.94 7.47
CA MET A 349 9.37 5.12 7.45
C MET A 349 8.18 5.96 7.01
N VAL A 350 7.35 5.40 6.13
CA VAL A 350 6.05 5.97 5.78
C VAL A 350 4.97 5.05 6.32
N ILE A 351 4.03 5.63 7.05
CA ILE A 351 2.95 4.92 7.72
C ILE A 351 1.62 5.66 7.55
N THR A 352 0.52 4.94 7.66
CA THR A 352 -0.81 5.53 7.82
C THR A 352 -1.11 5.75 9.30
N ILE A 353 -1.97 6.72 9.58
CA ILE A 353 -2.57 7.00 10.89
C ILE A 353 -4.08 6.93 10.69
N GLU A 354 -4.73 5.84 11.12
CA GLU A 354 -6.13 5.53 10.74
C GLU A 354 -7.03 5.10 11.92
N PRO A 355 -7.19 5.92 12.97
CA PRO A 355 -8.11 5.59 14.06
C PRO A 355 -9.55 5.55 13.57
N SER A 356 -10.35 4.67 14.18
CA SER A 356 -11.79 4.54 13.91
C SER A 356 -12.61 4.26 15.16
N ILE A 357 -13.89 4.64 15.12
CA ILE A 357 -14.86 4.32 16.17
C ILE A 357 -16.15 3.78 15.56
N ALA A 358 -16.88 3.02 16.34
CA ALA A 358 -18.30 2.78 16.13
C ALA A 358 -19.12 3.81 16.93
N TYR A 359 -20.18 4.36 16.34
CA TYR A 359 -21.08 5.33 16.98
C TYR A 359 -22.54 5.10 16.58
N GLY A 360 -23.48 5.77 17.26
CA GLY A 360 -24.91 5.56 17.07
C GLY A 360 -25.46 4.45 17.98
N THR A 361 -26.80 4.33 18.02
CA THR A 361 -27.50 3.36 18.85
C THR A 361 -27.68 2.02 18.15
N ASP A 362 -27.53 0.93 18.91
CA ASP A 362 -27.91 -0.41 18.48
C ASP A 362 -29.42 -0.40 18.11
N ASP A 363 -29.76 -0.95 16.95
CA ASP A 363 -31.16 -1.05 16.48
C ASP A 363 -31.97 -2.15 17.21
N GLY A 364 -31.39 -2.75 18.25
CA GLY A 364 -32.04 -3.79 19.07
C GLY A 364 -32.20 -5.14 18.38
N ARG A 365 -31.58 -5.35 17.21
CA ARG A 365 -31.65 -6.61 16.44
C ARG A 365 -30.50 -7.56 16.67
N GLY A 366 -29.68 -7.30 17.71
CA GLY A 366 -28.58 -8.20 18.12
C GLY A 366 -27.35 -8.22 17.21
N GLY A 367 -27.27 -7.30 16.26
CA GLY A 367 -26.07 -6.99 15.49
C GLY A 367 -25.45 -5.69 15.99
N ARG A 368 -24.13 -5.49 15.83
CA ARG A 368 -23.48 -4.20 16.00
C ARG A 368 -23.92 -3.29 14.85
N ALA A 369 -25.12 -2.71 14.95
CA ALA A 369 -25.64 -1.74 14.00
C ALA A 369 -25.12 -0.31 14.30
N GLY A 370 -23.85 -0.21 14.72
CA GLY A 370 -23.19 1.06 14.89
C GLY A 370 -22.69 1.57 13.55
N LYS A 371 -22.87 2.88 13.31
CA LYS A 371 -22.15 3.55 12.22
C LYS A 371 -20.66 3.60 12.54
N ILE A 372 -19.85 3.70 11.50
CA ILE A 372 -18.40 3.81 11.60
C ILE A 372 -17.99 5.25 11.30
N MET A 373 -16.99 5.74 12.01
CA MET A 373 -16.22 6.92 11.63
C MET A 373 -14.77 6.56 11.63
N LEU A 374 -14.14 6.67 10.47
CA LEU A 374 -12.72 6.44 10.22
C LEU A 374 -12.07 7.77 9.81
N HIS A 375 -10.79 7.92 10.05
CA HIS A 375 -10.02 9.05 9.54
C HIS A 375 -8.59 8.64 9.30
N GLU A 376 -8.06 8.87 8.08
CA GLU A 376 -6.76 8.37 7.68
C GLU A 376 -5.88 9.44 7.04
N GLU A 377 -4.58 9.43 7.40
CA GLU A 377 -3.55 10.30 6.86
C GLU A 377 -2.25 9.53 6.62
N ASN A 378 -1.48 9.97 5.62
CA ASN A 378 -0.13 9.44 5.39
C ASN A 378 0.93 10.35 6.00
N VAL A 379 1.86 9.79 6.75
CA VAL A 379 2.98 10.51 7.33
C VAL A 379 4.31 9.84 7.02
N VAL A 380 5.38 10.63 6.92
CA VAL A 380 6.76 10.15 6.93
C VAL A 380 7.44 10.50 8.23
N VAL A 381 8.11 9.56 8.86
CA VAL A 381 8.92 9.80 10.07
C VAL A 381 10.14 10.61 9.68
N THR A 382 10.37 11.73 10.39
CA THR A 382 11.54 12.62 10.22
C THR A 382 12.60 12.35 11.29
N GLY A 383 13.63 13.18 11.37
CA GLY A 383 14.67 13.07 12.40
C GLY A 383 14.21 13.38 13.83
N ASP A 384 13.09 14.09 13.99
CA ASP A 384 12.60 14.62 15.27
C ASP A 384 11.08 14.49 15.45
N GLY A 385 10.35 14.00 14.44
CA GLY A 385 8.90 13.86 14.47
C GLY A 385 8.38 13.18 13.22
N CYS A 386 7.36 13.75 12.59
CA CYS A 386 6.88 13.34 11.28
C CYS A 386 6.42 14.53 10.44
N GLU A 387 6.26 14.26 9.15
CA GLU A 387 5.69 15.19 8.18
C GLU A 387 4.49 14.53 7.49
N LEU A 388 3.38 15.27 7.36
CA LEU A 388 2.23 14.84 6.57
C LEU A 388 2.57 14.79 5.08
N LEU A 389 2.23 13.68 4.43
CA LEU A 389 2.32 13.53 2.98
C LEU A 389 1.00 13.87 2.30
N SER A 390 -0.13 13.48 2.90
CA SER A 390 -1.48 13.95 2.57
C SER A 390 -1.71 15.36 3.12
N ARG A 391 -2.65 16.11 2.55
CA ARG A 391 -3.12 17.35 3.19
C ARG A 391 -4.14 17.00 4.24
N ARG A 392 -3.92 17.48 5.46
CA ARG A 392 -4.78 17.21 6.61
C ARG A 392 -6.25 17.51 6.28
N ALA A 393 -7.13 16.57 6.58
CA ALA A 393 -8.55 16.81 6.46
C ALA A 393 -8.99 17.99 7.33
N PRO A 394 -10.01 18.75 6.92
CA PRO A 394 -10.50 19.88 7.69
C PRO A 394 -11.08 19.41 9.03
N PRO A 395 -11.06 20.24 10.09
CA PRO A 395 -11.56 19.87 11.42
C PRO A 395 -13.09 19.73 11.48
N ALA A 396 -13.78 20.12 10.41
CA ALA A 396 -15.23 19.96 10.23
C ALA A 396 -15.53 19.27 8.89
N ILE A 397 -16.57 18.46 8.85
CA ILE A 397 -16.99 17.76 7.63
C ILE A 397 -17.31 18.79 6.54
N PRO A 398 -16.69 18.72 5.36
CA PRO A 398 -17.09 19.51 4.19
C PRO A 398 -18.53 19.19 3.80
N MET A 399 -19.34 20.21 3.57
CA MET A 399 -20.76 20.06 3.27
C MET A 399 -21.08 20.42 1.84
N VAL A 400 -21.89 19.61 1.19
CA VAL A 400 -22.53 19.91 -0.08
C VAL A 400 -23.87 20.59 0.19
N ALA A 401 -24.07 21.72 -0.49
CA ALA A 401 -25.27 22.53 -0.32
C ALA A 401 -26.56 21.84 -0.83
#